data_cf5bd4cd28cee10e2526cc23a60b5135
#
_entry.id   cf5bd4cd28cee10e2526cc23a60b5135
#
_cell.length_a   1.000
_cell.length_b   1.000
_cell.length_c   1.000
_cell.angle_alpha   90.00
_cell.angle_beta   90.00
_cell.angle_gamma   90.00
#
_symmetry.space_group_name_H-M   'P 1'
#
loop_
_entity.id
_entity.type
_entity.pdbx_description
1 polymer ?
#
loop_
_entity_poly.entity_id
_entity_poly.type
_entity_poly.pdbx_seq_one_letter_code
_entity_poly.pdbx_strand_id
1 'polypeptide(L)'
;MNRKSAALFTILIALISCSPENNGVVEEEVNQMNDFDKLWNYNEPAETEQKFRDILANTTEVQNSGYKLELQTQIARTLGLQQKFEDAHTVLDQVETELSPDYPLARIRYLLERGRAFNSSGKKEESLPLFLEAWESGLVAKADFFAVDAAHMLGIVAPQNQQLLWNEKAMALAEKSQDKRAQGWLGSLYNNIGWTYHDMREYEKAMEVFLKALDWRKAHEQVAETQIAKWCVARTHRSLGAVEKALAMQYELEKEMQAAGQDEDGYVLEEIAECLNLLGKPEAAAPYFLKAWSILSQDIWLKQNETERLDRLKTLGEKTF
;
A
#
# COMPACT_ATOMS: atom_id res chain seq x y z
N MET A 1 -18.31 16.73 -27.04
CA MET A 1 -17.41 17.43 -26.13
C MET A 1 -17.81 17.07 -24.71
N ASN A 2 -17.32 15.99 -24.18
CA ASN A 2 -17.38 15.67 -22.75
C ASN A 2 -16.23 14.72 -22.46
N ARG A 3 -15.15 15.30 -21.91
CA ARG A 3 -14.00 14.55 -21.42
C ARG A 3 -14.25 14.19 -19.95
N LYS A 4 -14.55 12.93 -19.68
CA LYS A 4 -14.38 12.31 -18.37
C LYS A 4 -13.59 11.04 -18.59
N SER A 5 -12.30 11.18 -18.77
CA SER A 5 -11.34 10.10 -18.55
C SER A 5 -10.57 10.47 -17.29
N ALA A 6 -11.23 10.32 -16.16
CA ALA A 6 -10.54 10.09 -14.90
C ALA A 6 -10.25 8.60 -14.87
N ALA A 7 -9.07 8.20 -15.33
CA ALA A 7 -8.53 6.90 -14.99
C ALA A 7 -8.28 6.92 -13.47
N LEU A 8 -9.30 6.52 -12.71
CA LEU A 8 -9.09 6.10 -11.34
C LEU A 8 -8.21 4.86 -11.43
N PHE A 9 -6.91 5.04 -11.31
CA PHE A 9 -6.03 4.00 -10.82
C PHE A 9 -6.50 3.71 -9.40
N THR A 10 -7.44 2.80 -9.28
CA THR A 10 -7.66 2.13 -8.00
C THR A 10 -6.38 1.34 -7.80
N ILE A 11 -5.47 1.95 -7.06
CA ILE A 11 -4.27 1.30 -6.56
C ILE A 11 -4.80 0.05 -5.89
N LEU A 12 -4.56 -1.10 -6.52
CA LEU A 12 -4.58 -2.36 -5.82
C LEU A 12 -3.64 -2.12 -4.64
N ILE A 13 -4.21 -1.87 -3.47
CA ILE A 13 -3.48 -1.90 -2.23
C ILE A 13 -3.07 -3.37 -2.12
N ALA A 14 -1.97 -3.70 -2.80
CA ALA A 14 -1.19 -4.83 -2.35
C ALA A 14 -0.91 -4.46 -0.89
N LEU A 15 -1.62 -5.12 0.01
CA LEU A 15 -1.29 -5.20 1.42
C LEU A 15 0.08 -5.87 1.45
N ILE A 16 1.11 -5.10 1.10
CA ILE A 16 2.48 -5.54 1.21
C ILE A 16 2.69 -5.67 2.69
N SER A 17 2.68 -6.91 3.13
CA SER A 17 3.05 -7.27 4.47
C SER A 17 4.44 -6.71 4.72
N CYS A 18 4.55 -5.68 5.55
CA CYS A 18 5.80 -5.39 6.24
C CYS A 18 6.01 -6.54 7.22
N SER A 19 6.62 -7.62 6.77
CA SER A 19 7.21 -8.61 7.66
C SER A 19 8.48 -7.99 8.23
N PRO A 20 8.62 -7.85 9.54
CA PRO A 20 9.88 -7.43 10.13
C PRO A 20 10.86 -8.59 10.05
N GLU A 21 11.81 -8.53 9.13
CA GLU A 21 12.97 -9.40 9.18
C GLU A 21 13.90 -8.95 10.32
N ASN A 22 14.27 -9.94 11.11
CA ASN A 22 15.03 -9.89 12.34
C ASN A 22 16.52 -9.62 12.04
N ASN A 23 17.05 -8.46 12.47
CA ASN A 23 18.49 -8.31 12.67
C ASN A 23 18.79 -7.39 13.86
N GLY A 24 19.34 -8.00 14.93
CA GLY A 24 20.35 -7.46 15.86
C GLY A 24 19.98 -6.27 16.73
N VAL A 25 19.56 -6.59 17.95
CA VAL A 25 19.74 -5.91 19.24
C VAL A 25 20.46 -4.55 19.21
N VAL A 26 19.72 -3.46 19.48
CA VAL A 26 20.12 -2.39 20.40
C VAL A 26 18.86 -1.95 21.16
N GLU A 27 18.94 -2.07 22.49
CA GLU A 27 17.95 -1.57 23.45
C GLU A 27 17.85 -0.06 23.35
N GLU A 28 16.61 0.45 23.23
CA GLU A 28 16.16 1.60 24.01
C GLU A 28 14.67 1.84 23.83
N GLU A 29 14.04 2.16 24.92
CA GLU A 29 12.65 2.26 25.36
C GLU A 29 11.74 3.12 24.45
N VAL A 30 10.45 2.75 24.51
CA VAL A 30 9.25 3.51 24.08
C VAL A 30 8.77 3.24 22.65
N ASN A 31 8.95 2.08 22.06
CA ASN A 31 8.10 1.56 20.97
C ASN A 31 8.32 0.08 20.75
N GLN A 32 8.32 -0.69 21.82
CA GLN A 32 8.37 -2.15 21.68
C GLN A 32 7.10 -2.62 20.99
N MET A 33 7.30 -3.21 19.79
CA MET A 33 6.27 -3.97 19.12
C MET A 33 5.85 -5.09 20.07
N ASN A 34 4.53 -5.20 20.34
CA ASN A 34 4.03 -6.31 21.14
C ASN A 34 4.39 -7.64 20.48
N ASP A 35 4.60 -8.67 21.28
CA ASP A 35 4.96 -10.00 20.77
C ASP A 35 3.92 -10.57 19.81
N PHE A 36 2.62 -10.29 20.03
CA PHE A 36 1.55 -10.71 19.13
C PHE A 36 1.65 -10.02 17.76
N ASP A 37 2.18 -8.82 17.65
CA ASP A 37 2.34 -8.14 16.35
C ASP A 37 3.26 -8.91 15.40
N LYS A 38 4.18 -9.73 15.93
CA LYS A 38 5.07 -10.59 15.15
C LYS A 38 4.37 -11.81 14.53
N LEU A 39 3.15 -12.09 14.97
CA LEU A 39 2.38 -13.26 14.53
C LEU A 39 1.45 -12.94 13.36
N TRP A 40 1.43 -11.68 12.89
CA TRP A 40 0.59 -11.28 11.77
C TRP A 40 0.93 -12.04 10.48
N ASN A 41 -0.10 -12.65 9.91
CA ASN A 41 -0.12 -13.12 8.53
C ASN A 41 -1.35 -12.54 7.83
N TYR A 42 -1.15 -11.50 7.03
CA TYR A 42 -2.24 -10.80 6.35
C TYR A 42 -2.92 -11.64 5.26
N ASN A 43 -2.24 -12.67 4.75
CA ASN A 43 -2.81 -13.61 3.78
C ASN A 43 -3.74 -14.64 4.42
N GLU A 44 -3.56 -14.89 5.74
CA GLU A 44 -4.32 -15.87 6.51
C GLU A 44 -4.91 -15.20 7.77
N PRO A 45 -5.85 -14.22 7.62
CA PRO A 45 -6.36 -13.46 8.76
C PRO A 45 -7.16 -14.32 9.75
N ALA A 46 -7.79 -15.41 9.29
CA ALA A 46 -8.52 -16.33 10.17
C ALA A 46 -7.57 -17.12 11.10
N GLU A 47 -6.40 -17.56 10.60
CA GLU A 47 -5.40 -18.21 11.43
C GLU A 47 -4.77 -17.24 12.42
N THR A 48 -4.54 -16.01 11.98
CA THR A 48 -4.01 -14.94 12.84
C THR A 48 -5.01 -14.60 13.95
N GLU A 49 -6.31 -14.54 13.64
CA GLU A 49 -7.38 -14.37 14.63
C GLU A 49 -7.31 -15.45 15.71
N GLN A 50 -7.21 -16.72 15.30
CA GLN A 50 -7.17 -17.83 16.25
C GLN A 50 -5.97 -17.72 17.19
N LYS A 51 -4.77 -17.42 16.68
CA LYS A 51 -3.56 -17.20 17.49
C LYS A 51 -3.76 -16.07 18.50
N PHE A 52 -4.37 -14.96 18.09
CA PHE A 52 -4.64 -13.84 18.98
C PHE A 52 -5.66 -14.16 20.06
N ARG A 53 -6.71 -14.93 19.74
CA ARG A 53 -7.68 -15.40 20.71
C ARG A 53 -7.06 -16.39 21.73
N ASP A 54 -6.15 -17.26 21.28
CA ASP A 54 -5.44 -18.18 22.14
C ASP A 54 -4.52 -17.43 23.14
N ILE A 55 -3.82 -16.38 22.68
CA ILE A 55 -3.05 -15.51 23.56
C ILE A 55 -3.97 -14.81 24.56
N LEU A 56 -5.07 -14.24 24.08
CA LEU A 56 -6.03 -13.52 24.91
C LEU A 56 -6.59 -14.41 26.03
N ALA A 57 -6.94 -15.66 25.70
CA ALA A 57 -7.47 -16.63 26.66
C ALA A 57 -6.46 -17.04 27.74
N ASN A 58 -5.16 -16.97 27.42
CA ASN A 58 -4.06 -17.31 28.35
C ASN A 58 -3.48 -16.09 29.06
N THR A 59 -3.93 -14.86 28.73
CA THR A 59 -3.50 -13.64 29.40
C THR A 59 -4.26 -13.43 30.69
N THR A 60 -3.57 -13.45 31.81
CA THR A 60 -4.19 -13.24 33.15
C THR A 60 -4.47 -11.76 33.39
N GLU A 61 -5.52 -11.44 34.16
CA GLU A 61 -5.94 -10.07 34.47
C GLU A 61 -4.88 -9.19 35.16
N VAL A 62 -3.88 -9.82 35.76
CA VAL A 62 -2.79 -9.15 36.46
C VAL A 62 -1.71 -8.60 35.52
N GLN A 63 -1.68 -9.06 34.28
CA GLN A 63 -0.68 -8.67 33.29
C GLN A 63 -1.27 -7.66 32.28
N ASN A 64 -1.14 -6.37 32.62
CA ASN A 64 -1.26 -5.26 31.69
C ASN A 64 -2.58 -5.17 30.87
N SER A 65 -3.58 -4.47 31.45
CA SER A 65 -4.86 -4.21 30.76
C SER A 65 -4.66 -3.54 29.38
N GLY A 66 -3.63 -2.70 29.23
CA GLY A 66 -3.29 -2.08 27.95
C GLY A 66 -2.95 -3.11 26.87
N TYR A 67 -2.10 -4.10 27.18
CA TYR A 67 -1.75 -5.18 26.25
C TYR A 67 -3.00 -5.97 25.78
N LYS A 68 -3.89 -6.31 26.71
CA LYS A 68 -5.14 -7.00 26.40
C LYS A 68 -6.02 -6.19 25.44
N LEU A 69 -6.17 -4.89 25.72
CA LEU A 69 -6.95 -3.98 24.87
C LEU A 69 -6.31 -3.85 23.46
N GLU A 70 -4.98 -3.70 23.39
CA GLU A 70 -4.27 -3.65 22.13
C GLU A 70 -4.46 -4.94 21.32
N LEU A 71 -4.34 -6.11 21.96
CA LEU A 71 -4.57 -7.40 21.33
C LEU A 71 -6.01 -7.54 20.80
N GLN A 72 -7.02 -7.09 21.57
CA GLN A 72 -8.41 -7.11 21.13
C GLN A 72 -8.63 -6.22 19.89
N THR A 73 -7.96 -5.06 19.80
CA THR A 73 -8.04 -4.25 18.57
C THR A 73 -7.49 -5.01 17.36
N GLN A 74 -6.46 -5.84 17.54
CA GLN A 74 -5.89 -6.65 16.46
C GLN A 74 -6.80 -7.83 16.08
N ILE A 75 -7.54 -8.41 17.03
CA ILE A 75 -8.62 -9.36 16.72
C ILE A 75 -9.68 -8.67 15.85
N ALA A 76 -10.10 -7.46 16.20
CA ALA A 76 -11.04 -6.70 15.37
C ALA A 76 -10.49 -6.44 13.95
N ARG A 77 -9.20 -6.17 13.81
CA ARG A 77 -8.55 -6.03 12.49
C ARG A 77 -8.62 -7.32 11.67
N THR A 78 -8.35 -8.49 12.28
CA THR A 78 -8.47 -9.79 11.58
C THR A 78 -9.89 -10.03 11.09
N LEU A 79 -10.90 -9.68 11.91
CA LEU A 79 -12.31 -9.76 11.53
C LEU A 79 -12.65 -8.83 10.37
N GLY A 80 -12.13 -7.58 10.41
CA GLY A 80 -12.30 -6.62 9.31
C GLY A 80 -11.72 -7.13 7.98
N LEU A 81 -10.53 -7.75 8.01
CA LEU A 81 -9.91 -8.37 6.83
C LEU A 81 -10.72 -9.56 6.28
N GLN A 82 -11.46 -10.25 7.14
CA GLN A 82 -12.40 -11.32 6.77
C GLN A 82 -13.79 -10.78 6.33
N GLN A 83 -13.96 -9.44 6.25
CA GLN A 83 -15.23 -8.76 5.96
C GLN A 83 -16.32 -9.00 7.02
N LYS A 84 -15.97 -9.46 8.22
CA LYS A 84 -16.85 -9.65 9.37
C LYS A 84 -16.98 -8.35 10.16
N PHE A 85 -17.50 -7.29 9.52
CA PHE A 85 -17.48 -5.94 10.07
C PHE A 85 -18.29 -5.79 11.36
N GLU A 86 -19.46 -6.42 11.47
CA GLU A 86 -20.28 -6.36 12.68
C GLU A 86 -19.59 -7.02 13.88
N ASP A 87 -18.91 -8.16 13.66
CA ASP A 87 -18.11 -8.82 14.69
C ASP A 87 -16.92 -7.93 15.12
N ALA A 88 -16.26 -7.29 14.14
CA ALA A 88 -15.17 -6.34 14.42
C ALA A 88 -15.68 -5.16 15.28
N HIS A 89 -16.83 -4.59 14.95
CA HIS A 89 -17.44 -3.54 15.73
C HIS A 89 -17.80 -3.99 17.14
N THR A 90 -18.34 -5.21 17.30
CA THR A 90 -18.68 -5.78 18.62
C THR A 90 -17.44 -5.89 19.52
N VAL A 91 -16.32 -6.38 18.98
CA VAL A 91 -15.05 -6.43 19.74
C VAL A 91 -14.57 -5.02 20.10
N LEU A 92 -14.64 -4.08 19.17
CA LEU A 92 -14.22 -2.70 19.42
C LEU A 92 -15.13 -1.95 20.40
N ASP A 93 -16.42 -2.26 20.45
CA ASP A 93 -17.35 -1.71 21.46
C ASP A 93 -16.93 -2.15 22.87
N GLN A 94 -16.50 -3.40 23.04
CA GLN A 94 -15.98 -3.89 24.32
C GLN A 94 -14.68 -3.17 24.69
N VAL A 95 -13.74 -3.02 23.75
CA VAL A 95 -12.51 -2.27 24.00
C VAL A 95 -12.81 -0.84 24.43
N GLU A 96 -13.74 -0.17 23.76
CA GLU A 96 -14.10 1.23 24.06
C GLU A 96 -14.53 1.44 25.51
N THR A 97 -15.30 0.50 26.09
CA THR A 97 -15.77 0.58 27.47
C THR A 97 -14.65 0.48 28.51
N GLU A 98 -13.52 -0.10 28.15
CA GLU A 98 -12.37 -0.33 29.04
C GLU A 98 -11.21 0.66 28.80
N LEU A 99 -11.30 1.51 27.75
CA LEU A 99 -10.28 2.51 27.46
C LEU A 99 -10.19 3.56 28.58
N SER A 100 -8.95 3.88 28.96
CA SER A 100 -8.63 4.95 29.91
C SER A 100 -7.43 5.77 29.40
N PRO A 101 -7.18 6.96 29.95
CA PRO A 101 -6.00 7.75 29.65
C PRO A 101 -4.65 7.03 29.90
N ASP A 102 -4.67 5.99 30.72
CA ASP A 102 -3.48 5.20 31.05
C ASP A 102 -3.04 4.28 29.92
N TYR A 103 -3.90 4.07 28.91
CA TYR A 103 -3.65 3.17 27.77
C TYR A 103 -3.66 3.91 26.43
N PRO A 104 -2.76 4.89 26.21
CA PRO A 104 -2.78 5.72 25.00
C PRO A 104 -2.57 4.90 23.70
N LEU A 105 -1.75 3.86 23.71
CA LEU A 105 -1.53 3.02 22.54
C LEU A 105 -2.76 2.17 22.20
N ALA A 106 -3.43 1.62 23.21
CA ALA A 106 -4.69 0.90 23.00
C ALA A 106 -5.76 1.81 22.37
N ARG A 107 -5.85 3.08 22.84
CA ARG A 107 -6.76 4.07 22.25
C ARG A 107 -6.42 4.36 20.78
N ILE A 108 -5.14 4.57 20.45
CA ILE A 108 -4.73 4.85 19.08
C ILE A 108 -5.04 3.65 18.17
N ARG A 109 -4.72 2.43 18.60
CA ARG A 109 -5.06 1.21 17.86
C ARG A 109 -6.58 1.06 17.69
N TYR A 110 -7.36 1.30 18.74
CA TYR A 110 -8.82 1.29 18.66
C TYR A 110 -9.34 2.25 17.58
N LEU A 111 -8.87 3.48 17.56
CA LEU A 111 -9.27 4.48 16.57
C LEU A 111 -8.92 4.05 15.15
N LEU A 112 -7.71 3.52 14.95
CA LEU A 112 -7.27 3.01 13.66
C LEU A 112 -8.14 1.86 13.17
N GLU A 113 -8.39 0.86 14.02
CA GLU A 113 -9.13 -0.34 13.59
C GLU A 113 -10.63 -0.06 13.44
N ARG A 114 -11.21 0.80 14.29
CA ARG A 114 -12.60 1.28 14.13
C ARG A 114 -12.75 2.04 12.80
N GLY A 115 -11.81 2.94 12.53
CA GLY A 115 -11.78 3.68 11.26
C GLY A 115 -11.67 2.75 10.05
N ARG A 116 -10.82 1.71 10.11
CA ARG A 116 -10.68 0.72 9.04
C ARG A 116 -11.96 -0.10 8.83
N ALA A 117 -12.61 -0.53 9.91
CA ALA A 117 -13.87 -1.27 9.82
C ALA A 117 -14.95 -0.44 9.12
N PHE A 118 -15.08 0.85 9.45
CA PHE A 118 -15.98 1.75 8.75
C PHE A 118 -15.58 1.98 7.29
N ASN A 119 -14.32 2.29 7.01
CA ASN A 119 -13.88 2.51 5.63
C ASN A 119 -14.11 1.29 4.75
N SER A 120 -13.75 0.10 5.22
CA SER A 120 -13.88 -1.15 4.47
C SER A 120 -15.33 -1.60 4.27
N SER A 121 -16.23 -1.20 5.17
CA SER A 121 -17.68 -1.42 5.02
C SER A 121 -18.40 -0.33 4.21
N GLY A 122 -17.65 0.59 3.56
CA GLY A 122 -18.19 1.67 2.73
C GLY A 122 -18.65 2.91 3.49
N LYS A 123 -18.44 2.98 4.80
CA LYS A 123 -18.81 4.11 5.67
C LYS A 123 -17.62 5.07 5.83
N LYS A 124 -17.17 5.62 4.71
CA LYS A 124 -15.96 6.45 4.64
C LYS A 124 -16.05 7.73 5.48
N GLU A 125 -17.24 8.33 5.58
CA GLU A 125 -17.46 9.56 6.33
C GLU A 125 -17.31 9.36 7.84
N GLU A 126 -17.72 8.20 8.36
CA GLU A 126 -17.57 7.82 9.76
C GLU A 126 -16.11 7.49 10.11
N SER A 127 -15.31 7.06 9.15
CA SER A 127 -13.90 6.72 9.37
C SER A 127 -12.99 7.94 9.52
N LEU A 128 -13.30 9.04 8.84
CA LEU A 128 -12.45 10.24 8.78
C LEU A 128 -12.12 10.84 10.16
N PRO A 129 -13.09 11.12 11.05
CA PRO A 129 -12.80 11.69 12.37
C PRO A 129 -11.95 10.76 13.24
N LEU A 130 -12.10 9.44 13.09
CA LEU A 130 -11.33 8.45 13.85
C LEU A 130 -9.85 8.48 13.46
N PHE A 131 -9.55 8.56 12.17
CA PHE A 131 -8.16 8.68 11.72
C PHE A 131 -7.53 10.03 12.06
N LEU A 132 -8.32 11.12 12.06
CA LEU A 132 -7.84 12.42 12.54
C LEU A 132 -7.43 12.35 14.02
N GLU A 133 -8.29 11.78 14.86
CA GLU A 133 -8.00 11.62 16.28
C GLU A 133 -6.81 10.65 16.50
N ALA A 134 -6.71 9.59 15.72
CA ALA A 134 -5.56 8.67 15.77
C ALA A 134 -4.25 9.38 15.44
N TRP A 135 -4.24 10.24 14.42
CA TRP A 135 -3.09 11.07 14.05
C TRP A 135 -2.66 11.99 15.20
N GLU A 136 -3.59 12.76 15.75
CA GLU A 136 -3.31 13.70 16.83
C GLU A 136 -2.82 12.97 18.09
N SER A 137 -3.51 11.88 18.48
CA SER A 137 -3.14 11.06 19.63
C SER A 137 -1.77 10.40 19.44
N GLY A 138 -1.46 9.94 18.23
CA GLY A 138 -0.17 9.35 17.89
C GLY A 138 0.98 10.35 18.03
N LEU A 139 0.80 11.59 17.58
CA LEU A 139 1.79 12.66 17.75
C LEU A 139 2.01 13.01 19.23
N VAL A 140 0.94 13.13 20.01
CA VAL A 140 1.01 13.42 21.46
C VAL A 140 1.74 12.32 22.22
N ALA A 141 1.45 11.05 21.88
CA ALA A 141 2.07 9.89 22.50
C ALA A 141 3.49 9.60 21.97
N LYS A 142 3.98 10.35 20.97
CA LYS A 142 5.23 10.07 20.24
C LYS A 142 5.25 8.65 19.64
N ALA A 143 4.09 8.15 19.25
CA ALA A 143 3.88 6.85 18.66
C ALA A 143 3.92 6.98 17.11
N ASP A 144 5.08 7.33 16.58
CA ASP A 144 5.27 7.71 15.17
C ASP A 144 4.74 6.67 14.19
N PHE A 145 4.93 5.38 14.47
CA PHE A 145 4.42 4.29 13.64
C PHE A 145 2.90 4.40 13.42
N PHE A 146 2.15 4.60 14.50
CA PHE A 146 0.69 4.71 14.43
C PHE A 146 0.23 6.04 13.86
N ALA A 147 0.98 7.12 14.11
CA ALA A 147 0.70 8.42 13.51
C ALA A 147 0.89 8.37 11.98
N VAL A 148 1.97 7.75 11.50
CA VAL A 148 2.20 7.54 10.06
C VAL A 148 1.07 6.72 9.44
N ASP A 149 0.66 5.65 10.11
CA ASP A 149 -0.46 4.80 9.68
C ASP A 149 -1.78 5.61 9.60
N ALA A 150 -2.09 6.41 10.61
CA ALA A 150 -3.27 7.27 10.60
C ALA A 150 -3.25 8.29 9.46
N ALA A 151 -2.11 8.95 9.25
CA ALA A 151 -1.95 9.90 8.14
C ALA A 151 -2.06 9.22 6.76
N HIS A 152 -1.53 8.00 6.61
CA HIS A 152 -1.72 7.19 5.40
C HIS A 152 -3.21 6.88 5.17
N MET A 153 -3.94 6.47 6.21
CA MET A 153 -5.38 6.24 6.11
C MET A 153 -6.14 7.52 5.75
N LEU A 154 -5.74 8.68 6.29
CA LEU A 154 -6.28 9.98 5.89
C LEU A 154 -5.99 10.29 4.41
N GLY A 155 -4.85 9.89 3.89
CA GLY A 155 -4.54 9.96 2.46
C GLY A 155 -5.50 9.16 1.57
N ILE A 156 -6.23 8.20 2.14
CA ILE A 156 -7.23 7.38 1.44
C ILE A 156 -8.66 7.95 1.62
N VAL A 157 -9.00 8.34 2.86
CA VAL A 157 -10.39 8.68 3.20
C VAL A 157 -10.72 10.17 3.13
N ALA A 158 -9.75 11.05 3.24
CA ALA A 158 -9.96 12.50 3.18
C ALA A 158 -10.52 12.95 1.81
N PRO A 159 -11.12 14.14 1.71
CA PRO A 159 -11.47 14.74 0.44
C PRO A 159 -10.30 14.75 -0.53
N GLN A 160 -10.56 14.51 -1.81
CA GLN A 160 -9.53 14.32 -2.86
C GLN A 160 -8.45 15.42 -2.85
N ASN A 161 -8.85 16.67 -2.64
CA ASN A 161 -7.93 17.80 -2.57
C ASN A 161 -7.03 17.84 -1.32
N GLN A 162 -7.23 16.93 -0.37
CA GLN A 162 -6.44 16.82 0.87
C GLN A 162 -5.63 15.52 0.94
N GLN A 163 -5.92 14.54 0.08
CA GLN A 163 -5.28 13.22 0.14
C GLN A 163 -3.77 13.30 -0.02
N LEU A 164 -3.29 14.09 -0.99
CA LEU A 164 -1.85 14.31 -1.19
C LEU A 164 -1.19 14.92 0.05
N LEU A 165 -1.81 15.94 0.63
CA LEU A 165 -1.29 16.61 1.85
C LEU A 165 -1.12 15.61 3.01
N TRP A 166 -2.05 14.68 3.18
CA TRP A 166 -1.96 13.68 4.24
C TRP A 166 -0.86 12.64 3.98
N ASN A 167 -0.72 12.20 2.73
CA ASN A 167 0.38 11.31 2.33
C ASN A 167 1.74 12.00 2.51
N GLU A 168 1.86 13.29 2.18
CA GLU A 168 3.08 14.08 2.41
C GLU A 168 3.40 14.25 3.91
N LYS A 169 2.38 14.44 4.76
CA LYS A 169 2.55 14.46 6.23
C LYS A 169 3.05 13.13 6.76
N ALA A 170 2.47 12.01 6.29
CA ALA A 170 2.92 10.66 6.65
C ALA A 170 4.38 10.44 6.25
N MET A 171 4.75 10.79 5.01
CA MET A 171 6.12 10.71 4.51
C MET A 171 7.09 11.54 5.33
N ALA A 172 6.76 12.82 5.59
CA ALA A 172 7.62 13.73 6.32
C ALA A 172 7.84 13.28 7.78
N LEU A 173 6.84 12.66 8.41
CA LEU A 173 6.99 12.08 9.74
C LEU A 173 7.87 10.81 9.67
N ALA A 174 7.61 9.92 8.74
CA ALA A 174 8.38 8.68 8.58
C ALA A 174 9.86 8.94 8.26
N GLU A 175 10.18 9.94 7.42
CA GLU A 175 11.56 10.34 7.10
C GLU A 175 12.33 10.86 8.34
N LYS A 176 11.65 11.45 9.31
CA LYS A 176 12.27 12.04 10.52
C LYS A 176 12.26 11.11 11.73
N SER A 177 11.40 10.11 11.71
CA SER A 177 11.20 9.21 12.83
C SER A 177 12.44 8.38 13.12
N GLN A 178 12.67 8.07 14.40
CA GLN A 178 13.65 7.08 14.84
C GLN A 178 13.04 5.67 14.95
N ASP A 179 11.70 5.55 14.90
CA ASP A 179 11.00 4.27 14.88
C ASP A 179 11.18 3.59 13.50
N LYS A 180 11.86 2.45 13.48
CA LYS A 180 12.10 1.66 12.26
C LYS A 180 10.80 1.20 11.59
N ARG A 181 9.74 0.99 12.36
CA ARG A 181 8.42 0.62 11.81
C ARG A 181 7.78 1.79 11.07
N ALA A 182 7.91 3.02 11.62
CA ALA A 182 7.47 4.22 10.93
C ALA A 182 8.26 4.44 9.63
N GLN A 183 9.60 4.27 9.66
CA GLN A 183 10.44 4.32 8.48
C GLN A 183 10.05 3.25 7.45
N GLY A 184 9.58 2.07 7.88
CA GLY A 184 9.12 0.99 7.01
C GLY A 184 7.98 1.38 6.07
N TRP A 185 7.21 2.41 6.39
CA TRP A 185 6.16 2.95 5.52
C TRP A 185 6.67 3.68 4.27
N LEU A 186 7.94 4.15 4.29
CA LEU A 186 8.47 5.03 3.25
C LEU A 186 8.37 4.44 1.85
N GLY A 187 8.65 3.15 1.69
CA GLY A 187 8.55 2.52 0.38
C GLY A 187 7.16 2.62 -0.25
N SER A 188 6.12 2.39 0.54
CA SER A 188 4.71 2.47 0.10
C SER A 188 4.25 3.93 -0.07
N LEU A 189 4.67 4.82 0.84
CA LEU A 189 4.34 6.24 0.77
C LEU A 189 4.95 6.90 -0.47
N TYR A 190 6.22 6.65 -0.77
CA TYR A 190 6.85 7.15 -1.99
C TYR A 190 6.12 6.65 -3.24
N ASN A 191 5.75 5.37 -3.30
CA ASN A 191 4.99 4.84 -4.41
C ASN A 191 3.65 5.57 -4.60
N ASN A 192 2.87 5.72 -3.53
CA ASN A 192 1.53 6.33 -3.58
C ASN A 192 1.58 7.82 -3.95
N ILE A 193 2.53 8.56 -3.35
CA ILE A 193 2.74 9.99 -3.66
C ILE A 193 3.23 10.16 -5.10
N GLY A 194 4.14 9.30 -5.55
CA GLY A 194 4.63 9.30 -6.92
C GLY A 194 3.49 9.13 -7.93
N TRP A 195 2.58 8.20 -7.70
CA TRP A 195 1.40 8.02 -8.54
C TRP A 195 0.43 9.18 -8.45
N THR A 196 0.22 9.76 -7.28
CA THR A 196 -0.62 10.96 -7.14
C THR A 196 -0.08 12.12 -7.99
N TYR A 197 1.23 12.40 -7.93
CA TYR A 197 1.84 13.40 -8.79
C TYR A 197 1.76 13.03 -10.28
N HIS A 198 1.95 11.75 -10.62
CA HIS A 198 1.84 11.29 -12.00
C HIS A 198 0.44 11.52 -12.57
N ASP A 199 -0.62 11.24 -11.81
CA ASP A 199 -2.02 11.46 -12.20
C ASP A 199 -2.34 12.94 -12.34
N MET A 200 -1.72 13.79 -11.54
CA MET A 200 -1.77 15.25 -11.65
C MET A 200 -0.94 15.78 -12.84
N ARG A 201 -0.23 14.91 -13.57
CA ARG A 201 0.72 15.23 -14.64
C ARG A 201 1.93 16.06 -14.19
N GLU A 202 2.23 16.04 -12.91
CA GLU A 202 3.44 16.64 -12.34
C GLU A 202 4.58 15.61 -12.40
N TYR A 203 4.96 15.22 -13.62
CA TYR A 203 5.85 14.08 -13.88
C TYR A 203 7.23 14.24 -13.31
N GLU A 204 7.76 15.46 -13.23
CA GLU A 204 9.06 15.74 -12.61
C GLU A 204 9.03 15.43 -11.11
N LYS A 205 7.97 15.83 -10.41
CA LYS A 205 7.78 15.49 -8.99
C LYS A 205 7.55 13.99 -8.80
N ALA A 206 6.75 13.37 -9.68
CA ALA A 206 6.55 11.92 -9.66
C ALA A 206 7.88 11.18 -9.80
N MET A 207 8.74 11.61 -10.74
CA MET A 207 10.06 11.05 -10.96
C MET A 207 10.94 11.16 -9.71
N GLU A 208 10.99 12.33 -9.07
CA GLU A 208 11.77 12.54 -7.86
C GLU A 208 11.37 11.56 -6.75
N VAL A 209 10.07 11.39 -6.54
CA VAL A 209 9.53 10.51 -5.49
C VAL A 209 9.71 9.03 -5.84
N PHE A 210 9.52 8.63 -7.11
CA PHE A 210 9.77 7.25 -7.54
C PHE A 210 11.26 6.86 -7.47
N LEU A 211 12.17 7.80 -7.68
CA LEU A 211 13.60 7.55 -7.46
C LEU A 211 13.90 7.32 -5.97
N LYS A 212 13.30 8.09 -5.06
CA LYS A 212 13.39 7.82 -3.61
C LYS A 212 12.84 6.43 -3.27
N ALA A 213 11.69 6.03 -3.87
CA ALA A 213 11.13 4.69 -3.69
C ALA A 213 12.13 3.61 -4.13
N LEU A 214 12.72 3.77 -5.32
CA LEU A 214 13.68 2.82 -5.87
C LEU A 214 14.91 2.67 -4.98
N ASP A 215 15.50 3.78 -4.53
CA ASP A 215 16.67 3.76 -3.67
C ASP A 215 16.36 3.14 -2.31
N TRP A 216 15.20 3.47 -1.73
CA TRP A 216 14.76 2.92 -0.46
C TRP A 216 14.55 1.39 -0.54
N ARG A 217 13.84 0.91 -1.59
CA ARG A 217 13.58 -0.52 -1.81
C ARG A 217 14.87 -1.32 -2.02
N LYS A 218 15.83 -0.77 -2.79
CA LYS A 218 17.17 -1.38 -2.97
C LYS A 218 17.93 -1.48 -1.65
N ALA A 219 17.92 -0.41 -0.86
CA ALA A 219 18.62 -0.38 0.43
C ALA A 219 18.05 -1.38 1.45
N HIS A 220 16.79 -1.80 1.27
CA HIS A 220 16.11 -2.78 2.13
C HIS A 220 15.98 -4.17 1.47
N GLU A 221 16.69 -4.41 0.36
CA GLU A 221 16.76 -5.70 -0.33
C GLU A 221 15.39 -6.28 -0.76
N GLN A 222 14.42 -5.39 -0.97
CA GLN A 222 13.06 -5.75 -1.37
C GLN A 222 12.99 -5.97 -2.89
N VAL A 223 13.32 -7.18 -3.35
CA VAL A 223 13.52 -7.50 -4.76
C VAL A 223 12.29 -7.21 -5.61
N ALA A 224 11.12 -7.75 -5.24
CA ALA A 224 9.89 -7.57 -6.00
C ALA A 224 9.45 -6.11 -6.07
N GLU A 225 9.49 -5.41 -4.94
CA GLU A 225 9.11 -3.99 -4.86
C GLU A 225 10.14 -3.09 -5.56
N THR A 226 11.41 -3.51 -5.63
CA THR A 226 12.43 -2.83 -6.42
C THR A 226 12.12 -2.92 -7.92
N GLN A 227 11.62 -4.05 -8.40
CA GLN A 227 11.17 -4.21 -9.78
C GLN A 227 9.98 -3.29 -10.07
N ILE A 228 9.00 -3.21 -9.19
CA ILE A 228 7.87 -2.26 -9.29
C ILE A 228 8.38 -0.82 -9.35
N ALA A 229 9.30 -0.43 -8.47
CA ALA A 229 9.86 0.91 -8.47
C ALA A 229 10.64 1.23 -9.76
N LYS A 230 11.39 0.28 -10.33
CA LYS A 230 12.04 0.42 -11.65
C LYS A 230 11.00 0.65 -12.76
N TRP A 231 9.91 -0.12 -12.73
CA TRP A 231 8.81 0.04 -13.67
C TRP A 231 8.18 1.44 -13.56
N CYS A 232 7.91 1.94 -12.33
CA CYS A 232 7.37 3.29 -12.10
C CYS A 232 8.29 4.39 -12.68
N VAL A 233 9.61 4.28 -12.46
CA VAL A 233 10.60 5.21 -13.01
C VAL A 233 10.59 5.16 -14.54
N ALA A 234 10.63 3.97 -15.15
CA ALA A 234 10.58 3.80 -16.60
C ALA A 234 9.27 4.37 -17.19
N ARG A 235 8.13 4.05 -16.58
CA ARG A 235 6.82 4.58 -16.96
C ARG A 235 6.78 6.12 -16.94
N THR A 236 7.39 6.71 -15.91
CA THR A 236 7.46 8.18 -15.78
C THR A 236 8.39 8.80 -16.83
N HIS A 237 9.49 8.12 -17.22
CA HIS A 237 10.31 8.56 -18.37
C HIS A 237 9.49 8.61 -19.66
N ARG A 238 8.61 7.63 -19.91
CA ARG A 238 7.69 7.68 -21.07
C ARG A 238 6.77 8.90 -20.99
N SER A 239 6.22 9.20 -19.83
CA SER A 239 5.34 10.35 -19.62
C SER A 239 6.04 11.70 -19.79
N LEU A 240 7.34 11.76 -19.51
CA LEU A 240 8.22 12.91 -19.76
C LEU A 240 8.71 13.01 -21.21
N GLY A 241 8.30 12.08 -22.09
CA GLY A 241 8.71 12.06 -23.49
C GLY A 241 10.08 11.41 -23.76
N ALA A 242 10.76 10.92 -22.73
CA ALA A 242 12.04 10.21 -22.86
C ALA A 242 11.79 8.71 -23.21
N VAL A 243 11.12 8.48 -24.36
CA VAL A 243 10.54 7.17 -24.72
C VAL A 243 11.61 6.11 -24.95
N GLU A 244 12.73 6.45 -25.60
CA GLU A 244 13.84 5.51 -25.82
C GLU A 244 14.46 5.05 -24.49
N LYS A 245 14.59 5.98 -23.52
CA LYS A 245 15.11 5.64 -22.19
C LYS A 245 14.13 4.74 -21.44
N ALA A 246 12.83 5.05 -21.49
CA ALA A 246 11.78 4.23 -20.91
C ALA A 246 11.82 2.80 -21.47
N LEU A 247 11.90 2.65 -22.80
CA LEU A 247 11.97 1.36 -23.47
C LEU A 247 13.20 0.56 -23.05
N ALA A 248 14.37 1.20 -23.00
CA ALA A 248 15.60 0.53 -22.58
C ALA A 248 15.50 -0.02 -21.14
N MET A 249 14.91 0.77 -20.23
CA MET A 249 14.71 0.37 -18.83
C MET A 249 13.70 -0.78 -18.70
N GLN A 250 12.63 -0.78 -19.49
CA GLN A 250 11.65 -1.88 -19.46
C GLN A 250 12.25 -3.19 -20.01
N TYR A 251 13.05 -3.13 -21.08
CA TYR A 251 13.77 -4.32 -21.57
C TYR A 251 14.80 -4.85 -20.56
N GLU A 252 15.48 -3.96 -19.84
CA GLU A 252 16.39 -4.37 -18.77
C GLU A 252 15.63 -5.07 -17.64
N LEU A 253 14.47 -4.54 -17.24
CA LEU A 253 13.61 -5.14 -16.22
C LEU A 253 13.06 -6.51 -16.67
N GLU A 254 12.55 -6.62 -17.90
CA GLU A 254 12.11 -7.89 -18.49
C GLU A 254 13.22 -8.95 -18.42
N LYS A 255 14.44 -8.57 -18.83
CA LYS A 255 15.61 -9.47 -18.82
C LYS A 255 16.00 -9.88 -17.40
N GLU A 256 15.94 -8.97 -16.42
CA GLU A 256 16.19 -9.29 -15.01
C GLU A 256 15.19 -10.33 -14.49
N MET A 257 13.90 -10.13 -14.76
CA MET A 257 12.83 -11.03 -14.35
C MET A 257 13.01 -12.43 -14.98
N GLN A 258 13.31 -12.49 -16.26
CA GLN A 258 13.61 -13.75 -16.96
C GLN A 258 14.84 -14.47 -16.38
N ALA A 259 15.91 -13.73 -16.08
CA ALA A 259 17.11 -14.28 -15.46
C ALA A 259 16.87 -14.84 -14.06
N ALA A 260 15.89 -14.28 -13.34
CA ALA A 260 15.42 -14.75 -12.03
C ALA A 260 14.42 -15.93 -12.14
N GLY A 261 14.08 -16.38 -13.34
CA GLY A 261 13.10 -17.46 -13.56
C GLY A 261 11.66 -17.07 -13.23
N GLN A 262 11.35 -15.76 -13.24
CA GLN A 262 10.01 -15.26 -13.03
C GLN A 262 9.18 -15.34 -14.31
N ASP A 263 7.87 -15.44 -14.15
CA ASP A 263 6.93 -15.35 -15.27
C ASP A 263 6.95 -13.95 -15.92
N GLU A 264 6.50 -13.87 -17.17
CA GLU A 264 6.35 -12.60 -17.88
C GLU A 264 5.34 -11.69 -17.15
N ASP A 265 5.70 -10.42 -16.94
CA ASP A 265 4.83 -9.42 -16.30
C ASP A 265 4.05 -8.63 -17.36
N GLY A 266 2.72 -8.70 -17.29
CA GLY A 266 1.84 -8.03 -18.25
C GLY A 266 1.99 -6.51 -18.28
N TYR A 267 2.32 -5.87 -17.16
CA TYR A 267 2.52 -4.42 -17.09
C TYR A 267 3.85 -3.99 -17.73
N VAL A 268 4.90 -4.78 -17.57
CA VAL A 268 6.19 -4.54 -18.24
C VAL A 268 6.03 -4.67 -19.75
N LEU A 269 5.35 -5.73 -20.22
CA LEU A 269 5.08 -5.95 -21.64
C LEU A 269 4.21 -4.84 -22.24
N GLU A 270 3.19 -4.36 -21.52
CA GLU A 270 2.38 -3.23 -21.95
C GLU A 270 3.23 -1.97 -22.13
N GLU A 271 4.10 -1.64 -21.18
CA GLU A 271 4.96 -0.46 -21.28
C GLU A 271 5.99 -0.57 -22.42
N ILE A 272 6.53 -1.76 -22.69
CA ILE A 272 7.37 -2.01 -23.88
C ILE A 272 6.58 -1.72 -25.16
N ALA A 273 5.35 -2.26 -25.24
CA ALA A 273 4.49 -2.07 -26.40
C ALA A 273 4.13 -0.58 -26.61
N GLU A 274 3.78 0.14 -25.53
CA GLU A 274 3.48 1.57 -25.59
C GLU A 274 4.68 2.39 -26.06
N CYS A 275 5.87 2.10 -25.55
CA CYS A 275 7.10 2.77 -25.98
C CYS A 275 7.39 2.51 -27.46
N LEU A 276 7.30 1.25 -27.90
CA LEU A 276 7.52 0.91 -29.32
C LEU A 276 6.51 1.60 -30.23
N ASN A 277 5.24 1.63 -29.83
CA ASN A 277 4.19 2.29 -30.61
C ASN A 277 4.42 3.80 -30.73
N LEU A 278 4.84 4.47 -29.63
CA LEU A 278 5.21 5.89 -29.64
C LEU A 278 6.44 6.19 -30.51
N LEU A 279 7.38 5.24 -30.63
CA LEU A 279 8.55 5.35 -31.50
C LEU A 279 8.26 5.02 -32.98
N GLY A 280 6.99 4.86 -33.35
CA GLY A 280 6.60 4.55 -34.72
C GLY A 280 6.95 3.14 -35.17
N LYS A 281 7.04 2.18 -34.24
CA LYS A 281 7.35 0.77 -34.49
C LYS A 281 6.15 -0.15 -34.16
N PRO A 282 4.96 0.07 -34.75
CA PRO A 282 3.75 -0.64 -34.37
C PRO A 282 3.83 -2.15 -34.65
N GLU A 283 4.55 -2.58 -35.70
CA GLU A 283 4.79 -4.00 -36.02
C GLU A 283 5.54 -4.73 -34.89
N ALA A 284 6.53 -4.05 -34.29
CA ALA A 284 7.26 -4.58 -33.14
C ALA A 284 6.45 -4.50 -31.83
N ALA A 285 5.53 -3.54 -31.71
CA ALA A 285 4.68 -3.37 -30.54
C ALA A 285 3.56 -4.42 -30.44
N ALA A 286 2.99 -4.84 -31.57
CA ALA A 286 1.83 -5.72 -31.63
C ALA A 286 1.99 -7.02 -30.82
N PRO A 287 3.07 -7.81 -30.94
CA PRO A 287 3.24 -9.02 -30.16
C PRO A 287 3.31 -8.75 -28.63
N TYR A 288 3.89 -7.63 -28.22
CA TYR A 288 3.93 -7.23 -26.81
C TYR A 288 2.54 -6.84 -26.29
N PHE A 289 1.74 -6.09 -27.07
CA PHE A 289 0.35 -5.80 -26.72
C PHE A 289 -0.48 -7.07 -26.56
N LEU A 290 -0.32 -8.04 -27.45
CA LEU A 290 -1.07 -9.28 -27.38
C LEU A 290 -0.70 -10.13 -26.16
N LYS A 291 0.59 -10.23 -25.84
CA LYS A 291 1.06 -10.90 -24.63
C LYS A 291 0.58 -10.19 -23.36
N ALA A 292 0.71 -8.86 -23.29
CA ALA A 292 0.21 -8.07 -22.18
C ALA A 292 -1.29 -8.31 -21.96
N TRP A 293 -2.08 -8.27 -23.02
CA TRP A 293 -3.49 -8.58 -22.95
C TRP A 293 -3.74 -10.00 -22.45
N SER A 294 -3.01 -11.00 -22.92
CA SER A 294 -3.23 -12.40 -22.53
C SER A 294 -3.00 -12.63 -21.05
N ILE A 295 -2.06 -11.91 -20.43
CA ILE A 295 -1.75 -11.97 -19.00
C ILE A 295 -2.72 -11.13 -18.20
N LEU A 296 -2.84 -9.84 -18.51
CA LEU A 296 -3.65 -8.88 -17.75
C LEU A 296 -5.14 -9.20 -17.79
N SER A 297 -5.61 -9.81 -18.88
CA SER A 297 -7.00 -10.28 -18.97
C SER A 297 -7.33 -11.49 -18.09
N GLN A 298 -6.38 -12.06 -17.34
CA GLN A 298 -6.69 -13.06 -16.33
C GLN A 298 -7.11 -12.44 -15.00
N ASP A 299 -6.74 -11.19 -14.76
CA ASP A 299 -7.12 -10.46 -13.55
C ASP A 299 -8.60 -10.10 -13.58
N ILE A 300 -9.33 -10.57 -12.56
CA ILE A 300 -10.79 -10.37 -12.44
C ILE A 300 -11.12 -8.88 -12.24
N TRP A 301 -10.29 -8.17 -11.47
CA TRP A 301 -10.51 -6.76 -11.22
C TRP A 301 -10.32 -5.93 -12.48
N LEU A 302 -9.25 -6.17 -13.26
CA LEU A 302 -9.01 -5.50 -14.53
C LEU A 302 -10.16 -5.77 -15.53
N LYS A 303 -10.66 -6.99 -15.58
CA LYS A 303 -11.83 -7.33 -16.42
C LYS A 303 -13.07 -6.51 -16.06
N GLN A 304 -13.28 -6.26 -14.78
CA GLN A 304 -14.48 -5.55 -14.31
C GLN A 304 -14.33 -4.02 -14.40
N ASN A 305 -13.14 -3.50 -14.22
CA ASN A 305 -12.92 -2.07 -14.02
C ASN A 305 -12.15 -1.38 -15.16
N GLU A 306 -11.38 -2.13 -15.97
CA GLU A 306 -10.54 -1.60 -17.03
C GLU A 306 -10.76 -2.28 -18.39
N THR A 307 -11.99 -2.63 -18.70
CA THR A 307 -12.38 -3.33 -19.94
C THR A 307 -11.87 -2.59 -21.19
N GLU A 308 -12.04 -1.26 -21.25
CA GLU A 308 -11.59 -0.44 -22.39
C GLU A 308 -10.08 -0.54 -22.63
N ARG A 309 -9.28 -0.60 -21.54
CA ARG A 309 -7.82 -0.81 -21.62
C ARG A 309 -7.50 -2.18 -22.19
N LEU A 310 -8.14 -3.23 -21.69
CA LEU A 310 -7.92 -4.59 -22.17
C LEU A 310 -8.31 -4.75 -23.65
N ASP A 311 -9.45 -4.18 -24.04
CA ASP A 311 -9.92 -4.19 -25.45
C ASP A 311 -8.94 -3.43 -26.36
N ARG A 312 -8.39 -2.33 -25.89
CA ARG A 312 -7.37 -1.57 -26.60
C ARG A 312 -6.08 -2.39 -26.79
N LEU A 313 -5.58 -3.06 -25.74
CA LEU A 313 -4.40 -3.90 -25.84
C LEU A 313 -4.61 -5.03 -26.88
N LYS A 314 -5.76 -5.70 -26.81
CA LYS A 314 -6.15 -6.73 -27.76
C LYS A 314 -6.16 -6.22 -29.19
N THR A 315 -6.88 -5.10 -29.40
CA THR A 315 -7.02 -4.50 -30.73
C THR A 315 -5.67 -4.10 -31.34
N LEU A 316 -4.76 -3.54 -30.52
CA LEU A 316 -3.42 -3.17 -30.99
C LEU A 316 -2.54 -4.40 -31.25
N GLY A 317 -2.73 -5.47 -30.46
CA GLY A 317 -1.99 -6.71 -30.62
C GLY A 317 -2.43 -7.57 -31.83
N GLU A 318 -3.69 -7.46 -32.25
CA GLU A 318 -4.26 -8.18 -33.39
C GLU A 318 -4.09 -7.45 -34.74
N LYS A 319 -3.54 -6.23 -34.73
CA LYS A 319 -3.28 -5.51 -35.98
C LYS A 319 -2.28 -6.24 -36.85
N THR A 320 -2.66 -6.46 -38.09
CA THR A 320 -1.78 -6.90 -39.19
C THR A 320 -1.25 -5.65 -39.91
N PHE A 321 0.05 -5.59 -40.15
CA PHE A 321 0.74 -4.47 -40.77
C PHE A 321 1.28 -4.88 -42.16
#